data_dda8139b4de402ac4f3467bcd83cd985
#
_entry.id   dda8139b4de402ac4f3467bcd83cd985
#
_cell.length_a   1.000
_cell.length_b   1.000
_cell.length_c   1.000
_cell.angle_alpha   90.00
_cell.angle_beta   90.00
_cell.angle_gamma   90.00
#
_symmetry.space_group_name_H-M   'P 1'
#
loop_
_entity.id
_entity.type
_entity.pdbx_description
1 polymer ?
#
loop_
_entity_poly.entity_id
_entity_poly.type
_entity_poly.pdbx_seq_one_letter_code
_entity_poly.pdbx_strand_id
1 'polypeptide(L)'
;MVLGSTNIPWTLDGNIINTFQKKLYISLPECDARKKMIELNLKDITHTLSDQQIEYLAQNTKDFSGSDIYSLVQDAAYEPIRKYMNYEYFKKIPGTNGNQWNYIPCEQNDEGAIKMKMTEIPDSKSILLPKVDFDDFKKTLERTRPTMKEQDLTNFEKFTLEFGKEIK
;
A
#
# COMPACT_ATOMS: atom_id res chain seq x y z
N MET A 1 8.90 3.30 -33.26
CA MET A 1 8.22 4.24 -32.35
C MET A 1 9.07 4.33 -31.09
N VAL A 2 9.32 5.54 -30.58
CA VAL A 2 10.05 5.78 -29.34
C VAL A 2 9.07 6.32 -28.31
N LEU A 3 9.06 5.74 -27.12
CA LEU A 3 8.27 6.20 -25.97
C LEU A 3 9.23 6.59 -24.86
N GLY A 4 9.11 7.80 -24.34
CA GLY A 4 9.84 8.29 -23.16
C GLY A 4 8.87 8.63 -22.05
N SER A 5 9.27 8.42 -20.78
CA SER A 5 8.50 8.87 -19.62
C SER A 5 9.41 9.64 -18.66
N THR A 6 8.86 10.64 -17.99
CA THR A 6 9.55 11.44 -16.98
C THR A 6 8.55 11.99 -15.98
N ASN A 7 8.97 12.16 -14.73
CA ASN A 7 8.23 12.85 -13.66
C ASN A 7 8.68 14.30 -13.47
N ILE A 8 9.68 14.78 -14.22
CA ILE A 8 10.18 16.14 -14.14
C ILE A 8 10.37 16.73 -15.53
N PRO A 9 9.30 16.86 -16.34
CA PRO A 9 9.41 17.24 -17.75
C PRO A 9 10.02 18.62 -17.97
N TRP A 10 9.88 19.54 -17.03
CA TRP A 10 10.43 20.91 -17.09
C TRP A 10 11.96 20.99 -16.99
N THR A 11 12.63 19.87 -16.65
CA THR A 11 14.11 19.81 -16.63
C THR A 11 14.70 19.31 -17.94
N LEU A 12 13.86 18.87 -18.88
CA LEU A 12 14.31 18.38 -20.17
C LEU A 12 14.76 19.54 -21.06
N ASP A 13 15.83 19.30 -21.84
CA ASP A 13 16.26 20.22 -22.89
C ASP A 13 15.18 20.40 -23.95
N GLY A 14 15.02 21.65 -24.45
CA GLY A 14 14.01 21.98 -25.44
C GLY A 14 14.12 21.16 -26.71
N ASN A 15 15.32 20.76 -27.14
CA ASN A 15 15.52 19.90 -28.30
C ASN A 15 14.94 18.50 -28.05
N ILE A 16 15.09 17.97 -26.83
CA ILE A 16 14.50 16.68 -26.44
C ILE A 16 12.98 16.79 -26.46
N ILE A 17 12.43 17.85 -25.84
CA ILE A 17 10.98 18.10 -25.82
C ILE A 17 10.41 18.17 -27.23
N ASN A 18 11.09 18.86 -28.15
CA ASN A 18 10.65 19.04 -29.54
C ASN A 18 10.77 17.78 -30.40
N THR A 19 11.60 16.82 -29.99
CA THR A 19 11.73 15.51 -30.69
C THR A 19 10.47 14.66 -30.58
N PHE A 20 9.72 14.78 -29.48
CA PHE A 20 8.49 14.02 -29.26
C PHE A 20 7.29 14.74 -29.88
N GLN A 21 6.63 14.07 -30.83
CA GLN A 21 5.46 14.62 -31.54
C GLN A 21 4.21 14.70 -30.65
N LYS A 22 4.09 13.81 -29.67
CA LYS A 22 2.96 13.73 -28.72
C LYS A 22 3.50 13.75 -27.30
N LYS A 23 2.93 14.61 -26.48
CA LYS A 23 3.23 14.74 -25.06
C LYS A 23 1.93 14.52 -24.31
N LEU A 24 1.91 13.53 -23.44
CA LEU A 24 0.73 13.11 -22.69
C LEU A 24 0.99 13.32 -21.21
N TYR A 25 0.12 14.06 -20.56
CA TYR A 25 0.10 14.17 -19.11
C TYR A 25 -0.79 13.07 -18.53
N ILE A 26 -0.24 12.28 -17.61
CA ILE A 26 -0.99 11.32 -16.81
C ILE A 26 -1.21 11.95 -15.45
N SER A 27 -2.45 12.38 -15.20
CA SER A 27 -2.85 13.00 -13.93
C SER A 27 -2.85 12.01 -12.77
N LEU A 28 -2.93 12.54 -11.54
CA LEU A 28 -3.21 11.71 -10.37
C LEU A 28 -4.57 11.00 -10.52
N PRO A 29 -4.71 9.81 -9.94
CA PRO A 29 -5.93 9.02 -10.09
C PRO A 29 -7.11 9.67 -9.37
N GLU A 30 -8.28 9.68 -10.01
CA GLU A 30 -9.56 10.05 -9.42
C GLU A 30 -10.01 9.03 -8.37
N CYS A 31 -11.05 9.35 -7.58
CA CYS A 31 -11.52 8.52 -6.47
C CYS A 31 -11.80 7.07 -6.89
N ASP A 32 -12.53 6.89 -8.01
CA ASP A 32 -12.88 5.56 -8.52
C ASP A 32 -11.64 4.78 -8.98
N ALA A 33 -10.68 5.48 -9.58
CA ALA A 33 -9.41 4.88 -9.98
C ALA A 33 -8.60 4.45 -8.74
N ARG A 34 -8.56 5.27 -7.67
CA ARG A 34 -7.90 4.91 -6.41
C ARG A 34 -8.55 3.72 -5.74
N LYS A 35 -9.90 3.67 -5.72
CA LYS A 35 -10.64 2.50 -5.24
C LYS A 35 -10.21 1.24 -5.97
N LYS A 36 -10.19 1.30 -7.29
CA LYS A 36 -9.74 0.17 -8.13
C LYS A 36 -8.30 -0.23 -7.87
N MET A 37 -7.41 0.74 -7.66
CA MET A 37 -6.01 0.47 -7.30
C MET A 37 -5.89 -0.22 -5.95
N ILE A 38 -6.68 0.20 -4.94
CA ILE A 38 -6.72 -0.46 -3.64
C ILE A 38 -7.20 -1.91 -3.79
N GLU A 39 -8.31 -2.15 -4.50
CA GLU A 39 -8.85 -3.48 -4.76
C GLU A 39 -7.82 -4.40 -5.44
N LEU A 40 -7.10 -3.88 -6.45
CA LEU A 40 -6.08 -4.63 -7.17
C LEU A 40 -4.89 -5.01 -6.27
N ASN A 41 -4.45 -4.09 -5.42
CA ASN A 41 -3.35 -4.34 -4.50
C ASN A 41 -3.73 -5.26 -3.33
N LEU A 42 -5.03 -5.34 -2.98
CA LEU A 42 -5.55 -6.24 -1.96
C LEU A 42 -5.75 -7.68 -2.45
N LYS A 43 -5.71 -7.92 -3.76
CA LYS A 43 -6.07 -9.21 -4.36
C LYS A 43 -5.32 -10.40 -3.75
N ASP A 44 -4.03 -10.22 -3.45
CA ASP A 44 -3.17 -11.28 -2.91
C ASP A 44 -2.98 -11.17 -1.39
N ILE A 45 -3.70 -10.26 -0.73
CA ILE A 45 -3.63 -10.02 0.70
C ILE A 45 -4.90 -10.52 1.37
N THR A 46 -4.75 -11.36 2.40
CA THR A 46 -5.90 -11.84 3.17
C THR A 46 -6.40 -10.74 4.10
N HIS A 47 -7.59 -10.22 3.86
CA HIS A 47 -8.17 -9.09 4.58
C HIS A 47 -9.65 -9.32 4.95
N THR A 48 -10.19 -8.44 5.79
CA THR A 48 -11.61 -8.42 6.21
C THR A 48 -12.35 -7.15 5.78
N LEU A 49 -11.75 -6.32 4.89
CA LEU A 49 -12.35 -5.07 4.46
C LEU A 49 -13.63 -5.32 3.65
N SER A 50 -14.65 -4.54 3.93
CA SER A 50 -15.87 -4.43 3.12
C SER A 50 -15.69 -3.41 1.99
N ASP A 51 -16.56 -3.46 0.98
CA ASP A 51 -16.57 -2.48 -0.13
C ASP A 51 -16.73 -1.04 0.35
N GLN A 52 -17.54 -0.82 1.40
CA GLN A 52 -17.73 0.51 2.01
C GLN A 52 -16.45 1.02 2.67
N GLN A 53 -15.65 0.14 3.28
CA GLN A 53 -14.37 0.50 3.88
C GLN A 53 -13.32 0.81 2.80
N ILE A 54 -13.31 0.08 1.69
CA ILE A 54 -12.44 0.38 0.55
C ILE A 54 -12.81 1.74 -0.07
N GLU A 55 -14.10 2.02 -0.19
CA GLU A 55 -14.60 3.32 -0.64
C GLU A 55 -14.13 4.45 0.28
N TYR A 56 -14.26 4.25 1.60
CA TYR A 56 -13.76 5.22 2.59
C TYR A 56 -12.25 5.48 2.41
N LEU A 57 -11.44 4.45 2.20
CA LEU A 57 -10.01 4.60 1.95
C LEU A 57 -9.74 5.41 0.66
N ALA A 58 -10.49 5.13 -0.41
CA ALA A 58 -10.35 5.88 -1.66
C ALA A 58 -10.71 7.36 -1.51
N GLN A 59 -11.72 7.69 -0.70
CA GLN A 59 -12.11 9.07 -0.41
C GLN A 59 -11.05 9.81 0.42
N ASN A 60 -10.39 9.12 1.35
CA ASN A 60 -9.40 9.70 2.25
C ASN A 60 -7.95 9.65 1.73
N THR A 61 -7.74 9.18 0.50
CA THR A 61 -6.44 9.18 -0.20
C THR A 61 -6.40 10.18 -1.33
N LYS A 62 -7.06 11.34 -1.16
CA LYS A 62 -6.97 12.43 -2.12
C LYS A 62 -5.50 12.81 -2.36
N ASP A 63 -5.16 13.11 -3.60
CA ASP A 63 -3.82 13.51 -4.07
C ASP A 63 -2.74 12.42 -3.96
N PHE A 64 -3.12 11.17 -3.64
CA PHE A 64 -2.21 10.03 -3.66
C PHE A 64 -1.96 9.56 -5.10
N SER A 65 -0.70 9.33 -5.41
CA SER A 65 -0.28 8.63 -6.64
C SER A 65 -0.53 7.12 -6.55
N GLY A 66 -0.42 6.41 -7.65
CA GLY A 66 -0.49 4.95 -7.65
C GLY A 66 0.57 4.30 -6.76
N SER A 67 1.77 4.89 -6.67
CA SER A 67 2.84 4.46 -5.78
C SER A 67 2.49 4.67 -4.31
N ASP A 68 1.86 5.80 -3.97
CA ASP A 68 1.42 6.08 -2.59
C ASP A 68 0.36 5.08 -2.14
N ILE A 69 -0.61 4.76 -3.02
CA ILE A 69 -1.64 3.76 -2.75
C ILE A 69 -1.03 2.37 -2.55
N TYR A 70 -0.07 1.99 -3.42
CA TYR A 70 0.64 0.73 -3.25
C TYR A 70 1.36 0.67 -1.91
N SER A 71 2.10 1.72 -1.54
CA SER A 71 2.81 1.81 -0.27
C SER A 71 1.85 1.75 0.93
N LEU A 72 0.71 2.45 0.86
CA LEU A 72 -0.33 2.41 1.89
C LEU A 72 -0.84 0.98 2.13
N VAL A 73 -1.16 0.25 1.05
CA VAL A 73 -1.67 -1.13 1.15
C VAL A 73 -0.59 -2.06 1.70
N GLN A 74 0.65 -1.94 1.23
CA GLN A 74 1.76 -2.75 1.75
C GLN A 74 2.04 -2.47 3.23
N ASP A 75 2.08 -1.21 3.64
CA ASP A 75 2.30 -0.84 5.03
C ASP A 75 1.18 -1.34 5.95
N ALA A 76 -0.08 -1.27 5.50
CA ALA A 76 -1.21 -1.84 6.24
C ALA A 76 -1.11 -3.37 6.34
N ALA A 77 -0.63 -4.05 5.29
CA ALA A 77 -0.41 -5.50 5.31
C ALA A 77 0.68 -5.94 6.31
N TYR A 78 1.61 -5.06 6.65
CA TYR A 78 2.63 -5.33 7.67
C TYR A 78 2.16 -5.04 9.11
N GLU A 79 1.06 -4.34 9.33
CA GLU A 79 0.58 -4.02 10.69
C GLU A 79 0.29 -5.26 11.56
N PRO A 80 -0.34 -6.35 11.08
CA PRO A 80 -0.49 -7.57 11.85
C PRO A 80 0.86 -8.16 12.32
N ILE A 81 1.89 -8.08 11.47
CA ILE A 81 3.24 -8.55 11.84
C ILE A 81 3.84 -7.66 12.93
N ARG A 82 3.72 -6.33 12.79
CA ARG A 82 4.19 -5.36 13.81
C ARG A 82 3.51 -5.58 15.16
N LYS A 83 2.20 -5.89 15.16
CA LYS A 83 1.48 -6.26 16.39
C LYS A 83 2.11 -7.50 17.03
N TYR A 84 2.39 -8.54 16.26
CA TYR A 84 2.94 -9.81 16.77
C TYR A 84 4.37 -9.69 17.28
N MET A 85 5.18 -8.80 16.71
CA MET A 85 6.55 -8.54 17.19
C MET A 85 6.61 -8.02 18.64
N ASN A 86 5.52 -7.44 19.14
CA ASN A 86 5.43 -6.89 20.49
C ASN A 86 4.99 -7.94 21.55
N TYR A 87 4.58 -9.13 21.11
CA TYR A 87 4.20 -10.19 22.04
C TYR A 87 5.42 -10.95 22.54
N GLU A 88 5.42 -11.26 23.83
CA GLU A 88 6.47 -12.08 24.50
C GLU A 88 6.03 -13.52 24.74
N TYR A 89 4.78 -13.84 24.50
CA TYR A 89 4.20 -15.17 24.73
C TYR A 89 3.44 -15.66 23.52
N PHE A 90 3.69 -16.93 23.17
CA PHE A 90 3.01 -17.61 22.08
C PHE A 90 2.54 -19.00 22.56
N LYS A 91 1.42 -19.45 22.01
CA LYS A 91 0.93 -20.81 22.25
C LYS A 91 0.85 -21.59 20.95
N LYS A 92 1.07 -22.91 21.08
CA LYS A 92 0.95 -23.84 19.95
C LYS A 92 -0.50 -24.24 19.80
N ILE A 93 -0.99 -24.20 18.56
CA ILE A 93 -2.29 -24.74 18.18
C ILE A 93 -2.10 -25.76 17.05
N PRO A 94 -2.97 -26.78 16.94
CA PRO A 94 -2.92 -27.73 15.83
C PRO A 94 -3.07 -27.02 14.49
N GLY A 95 -2.17 -27.30 13.56
CA GLY A 95 -2.28 -26.81 12.19
C GLY A 95 -3.34 -27.59 11.40
N THR A 96 -3.84 -27.00 10.34
CA THR A 96 -4.89 -27.57 9.47
C THR A 96 -4.47 -28.86 8.76
N ASN A 97 -3.16 -29.16 8.67
CA ASN A 97 -2.62 -30.32 7.95
C ASN A 97 -2.13 -31.46 8.86
N GLY A 98 -2.65 -31.56 10.08
CA GLY A 98 -2.51 -32.76 10.96
C GLY A 98 -1.15 -33.01 11.61
N ASN A 99 -0.05 -32.51 11.05
CA ASN A 99 1.31 -32.74 11.54
C ASN A 99 2.14 -31.46 11.77
N GLN A 100 1.55 -30.29 11.57
CA GLN A 100 2.22 -29.01 11.82
C GLN A 100 1.55 -28.27 12.97
N TRP A 101 2.37 -27.67 13.82
CA TRP A 101 1.92 -26.77 14.87
C TRP A 101 1.96 -25.35 14.35
N ASN A 102 0.88 -24.59 14.59
CA ASN A 102 0.87 -23.16 14.37
C ASN A 102 1.09 -22.42 15.69
N TYR A 103 1.63 -21.22 15.60
CA TYR A 103 1.89 -20.33 16.73
C TYR A 103 1.00 -19.10 16.63
N ILE A 104 0.32 -18.79 17.71
CA ILE A 104 -0.47 -17.56 17.87
C ILE A 104 0.00 -16.83 19.13
N PRO A 105 -0.01 -15.48 19.16
CA PRO A 105 0.29 -14.74 20.37
C PRO A 105 -0.77 -14.99 21.44
N CYS A 106 -0.36 -14.90 22.68
CA CYS A 106 -1.23 -15.12 23.84
C CYS A 106 -0.76 -14.29 25.03
N GLU A 107 -1.56 -14.25 26.07
CA GLU A 107 -1.17 -13.63 27.34
C GLU A 107 -0.35 -14.62 28.20
N GLN A 108 0.42 -14.07 29.15
CA GLN A 108 1.28 -14.87 30.03
C GLN A 108 0.52 -15.98 30.79
N ASN A 109 -0.73 -15.70 31.15
CA ASN A 109 -1.57 -16.60 31.96
C ASN A 109 -2.41 -17.57 31.14
N ASP A 110 -2.29 -17.54 29.81
CA ASP A 110 -3.03 -18.46 28.94
C ASP A 110 -2.48 -19.88 29.06
N GLU A 111 -3.38 -20.86 28.99
CA GLU A 111 -3.00 -22.28 28.98
C GLU A 111 -2.11 -22.58 27.76
N GLY A 112 -0.95 -23.16 28.01
CA GLY A 112 0.04 -23.47 26.97
C GLY A 112 0.90 -22.30 26.50
N ALA A 113 0.89 -21.16 27.23
CA ALA A 113 1.74 -20.02 26.95
C ALA A 113 3.23 -20.38 27.09
N ILE A 114 4.00 -20.08 26.07
CA ILE A 114 5.45 -20.26 26.02
C ILE A 114 6.07 -18.87 25.86
N LYS A 115 6.98 -18.50 26.77
CA LYS A 115 7.73 -17.23 26.62
C LYS A 115 8.72 -17.37 25.48
N MET A 116 8.46 -16.67 24.40
CA MET A 116 9.33 -16.64 23.22
C MET A 116 9.00 -15.40 22.38
N LYS A 117 9.97 -14.91 21.64
CA LYS A 117 9.77 -13.86 20.65
C LYS A 117 9.34 -14.49 19.32
N MET A 118 8.65 -13.72 18.49
CA MET A 118 8.26 -14.14 17.14
C MET A 118 9.46 -14.62 16.31
N THR A 119 10.64 -14.02 16.49
CA THR A 119 11.89 -14.37 15.80
C THR A 119 12.50 -15.72 16.23
N GLU A 120 12.06 -16.25 17.36
CA GLU A 120 12.54 -17.53 17.90
C GLU A 120 11.69 -18.72 17.43
N ILE A 121 10.60 -18.46 16.72
CA ILE A 121 9.75 -19.50 16.12
C ILE A 121 10.50 -20.15 14.97
N PRO A 122 10.70 -21.48 14.97
CA PRO A 122 11.61 -22.17 14.04
C PRO A 122 11.19 -22.07 12.57
N ASP A 123 9.89 -21.99 12.30
CA ASP A 123 9.34 -21.85 10.95
C ASP A 123 8.38 -20.67 10.89
N SER A 124 8.76 -19.64 10.14
CA SER A 124 7.94 -18.44 9.94
C SER A 124 6.56 -18.76 9.32
N LYS A 125 6.44 -19.84 8.56
CA LYS A 125 5.17 -20.29 7.97
C LYS A 125 4.21 -20.86 9.00
N SER A 126 4.71 -21.25 10.17
CA SER A 126 3.88 -21.74 11.28
C SER A 126 3.27 -20.61 12.11
N ILE A 127 3.58 -19.35 11.85
CA ILE A 127 2.97 -18.21 12.51
C ILE A 127 1.64 -17.93 11.84
N LEU A 128 0.54 -18.07 12.58
CA LEU A 128 -0.79 -17.74 12.08
C LEU A 128 -1.04 -16.25 12.28
N LEU A 129 -0.79 -15.46 11.23
CA LEU A 129 -1.08 -14.04 11.23
C LEU A 129 -2.59 -13.78 11.11
N PRO A 130 -3.12 -12.76 11.79
CA PRO A 130 -4.50 -12.33 11.59
C PRO A 130 -4.66 -11.72 10.19
N LYS A 131 -5.89 -11.71 9.72
CA LYS A 131 -6.24 -10.99 8.50
C LYS A 131 -6.06 -9.50 8.73
N VAL A 132 -5.62 -8.80 7.70
CA VAL A 132 -5.54 -7.34 7.72
C VAL A 132 -6.93 -6.76 7.90
N ASP A 133 -7.12 -5.90 8.88
CA ASP A 133 -8.40 -5.27 9.20
C ASP A 133 -8.43 -3.79 8.83
N PHE A 134 -9.60 -3.17 9.00
CA PHE A 134 -9.77 -1.76 8.67
C PHE A 134 -9.00 -0.82 9.61
N ASP A 135 -8.77 -1.22 10.86
CA ASP A 135 -8.01 -0.39 11.80
C ASP A 135 -6.52 -0.37 11.47
N ASP A 136 -5.99 -1.43 10.84
CA ASP A 136 -4.63 -1.44 10.29
C ASP A 136 -4.47 -0.36 9.21
N PHE A 137 -5.46 -0.25 8.33
CA PHE A 137 -5.49 0.79 7.30
C PHE A 137 -5.64 2.19 7.87
N LYS A 138 -6.50 2.40 8.88
CA LYS A 138 -6.64 3.72 9.51
C LYS A 138 -5.33 4.20 10.12
N LYS A 139 -4.68 3.34 10.90
CA LYS A 139 -3.38 3.65 11.52
C LYS A 139 -2.31 4.00 10.49
N THR A 140 -2.29 3.28 9.38
CA THR A 140 -1.35 3.54 8.30
C THR A 140 -1.68 4.84 7.60
N LEU A 141 -2.95 5.10 7.31
CA LEU A 141 -3.41 6.32 6.65
C LEU A 141 -3.10 7.59 7.47
N GLU A 142 -3.20 7.54 8.79
CA GLU A 142 -2.83 8.66 9.67
C GLU A 142 -1.36 9.07 9.55
N ARG A 143 -0.49 8.11 9.25
CA ARG A 143 0.96 8.30 9.10
C ARG A 143 1.40 8.61 7.68
N THR A 144 0.61 8.19 6.70
CA THR A 144 0.96 8.34 5.28
C THR A 144 0.57 9.72 4.79
N ARG A 145 1.43 10.30 3.96
CA ARG A 145 1.19 11.58 3.27
C ARG A 145 1.43 11.39 1.78
N PRO A 146 0.71 12.10 0.90
CA PRO A 146 0.99 12.08 -0.52
C PRO A 146 2.43 12.53 -0.77
N THR A 147 3.12 11.84 -1.68
CA THR A 147 4.51 12.18 -2.04
C THR A 147 4.58 13.37 -3.00
N MET A 148 3.52 13.60 -3.78
CA MET A 148 3.42 14.74 -4.69
C MET A 148 3.12 16.02 -3.89
N LYS A 149 3.89 17.07 -4.18
CA LYS A 149 3.67 18.40 -3.61
C LYS A 149 2.77 19.22 -4.52
N GLU A 150 2.02 20.15 -3.95
CA GLU A 150 1.15 21.07 -4.70
C GLU A 150 1.93 21.87 -5.76
N GLN A 151 3.19 22.21 -5.45
CA GLN A 151 4.07 22.88 -6.39
C GLN A 151 4.39 22.03 -7.62
N ASP A 152 4.54 20.72 -7.46
CA ASP A 152 4.82 19.80 -8.56
C ASP A 152 3.58 19.69 -9.46
N LEU A 153 2.38 19.60 -8.88
CA LEU A 153 1.12 19.62 -9.64
C LEU A 153 0.99 20.89 -10.49
N THR A 154 1.28 22.05 -9.89
CA THR A 154 1.29 23.33 -10.62
C THR A 154 2.31 23.34 -11.77
N ASN A 155 3.48 22.74 -11.58
CA ASN A 155 4.49 22.63 -12.63
C ASN A 155 4.04 21.71 -13.77
N PHE A 156 3.37 20.59 -13.46
CA PHE A 156 2.78 19.71 -14.48
C PHE A 156 1.70 20.42 -15.29
N GLU A 157 0.82 21.16 -14.62
CA GLU A 157 -0.23 21.95 -15.30
C GLU A 157 0.37 22.99 -16.24
N LYS A 158 1.37 23.77 -15.78
CA LYS A 158 2.07 24.76 -16.61
C LYS A 158 2.73 24.10 -17.82
N PHE A 159 3.46 23.00 -17.61
CA PHE A 159 4.11 22.28 -18.69
C PHE A 159 3.08 21.74 -19.71
N THR A 160 1.95 21.24 -19.22
CA THR A 160 0.87 20.73 -20.08
C THR A 160 0.21 21.83 -20.90
N LEU A 161 0.01 23.01 -20.32
CA LEU A 161 -0.53 24.15 -21.04
C LEU A 161 0.44 24.64 -22.15
N GLU A 162 1.74 24.58 -21.88
CA GLU A 162 2.76 25.08 -22.83
C GLU A 162 3.04 24.05 -23.95
N PHE A 163 3.15 22.77 -23.61
CA PHE A 163 3.64 21.73 -24.54
C PHE A 163 2.67 20.57 -24.77
N GLY A 164 1.65 20.44 -23.95
CA GLY A 164 0.72 19.30 -23.98
C GLY A 164 -0.33 19.44 -25.07
N LYS A 165 -0.91 18.29 -25.42
CA LYS A 165 -2.19 18.23 -26.14
C LYS A 165 -3.20 17.57 -25.23
N GLU A 166 -4.32 18.24 -24.98
CA GLU A 166 -5.46 17.58 -24.32
C GLU A 166 -5.94 16.45 -25.21
N ILE A 167 -6.05 15.28 -24.62
CA ILE A 167 -6.82 14.17 -25.21
C ILE A 167 -8.24 14.36 -24.70
N LYS A 168 -9.11 14.81 -25.59
CA LYS A 168 -10.55 14.77 -25.37
C LYS A 168 -11.04 13.35 -25.63
#